data_f91f894d1f79f3814a457181540526d9
#
_entry.id   f91f894d1f79f3814a457181540526d9
#
_cell.length_a   1.000
_cell.length_b   1.000
_cell.length_c   1.000
_cell.angle_alpha   90.00
_cell.angle_beta   90.00
_cell.angle_gamma   90.00
#
_symmetry.space_group_name_H-M   'P 1'
#
loop_
_entity.id
_entity.type
_entity.pdbx_description
1 polymer ?
#
loop_
_entity_poly.entity_id
_entity_poly.type
_entity_poly.pdbx_seq_one_letter_code
_entity_poly.pdbx_strand_id
1 'polypeptide(L)'
;MYPDNSSAHILGYVSQVSAKDLQTKKYLKDLHVPGMSIGKTGLERKLDEEIIGKIGFQRYEVNAYGKRIKQILINEGQAGKSFKTTLDFEVQKFTSELIKDKAAAVCVMDVYNGDIVSLVPSPTFEPNEFVHGLDKNYWNSLIKNEMKPLTNKAIAGLY
;
A
#
# COMPACT_ATOMS: atom_id res chain seq x y z
N MET A 1 6.40 4.78 -3.96
CA MET A 1 5.53 5.03 -5.12
C MET A 1 5.45 3.73 -5.92
N TYR A 2 4.27 3.31 -6.29
CA TYR A 2 4.07 2.05 -7.03
C TYR A 2 4.50 2.23 -8.48
N PRO A 3 5.19 1.24 -9.10
CA PRO A 3 5.70 1.39 -10.46
C PRO A 3 4.60 1.47 -11.52
N ASP A 4 3.50 0.74 -11.29
CA ASP A 4 2.29 0.76 -12.11
C ASP A 4 1.08 0.20 -11.34
N ASN A 5 -0.05 0.05 -12.00
CA ASN A 5 -1.29 -0.45 -11.41
C ASN A 5 -1.51 -1.96 -11.54
N SER A 6 -0.63 -2.70 -12.24
CA SER A 6 -0.81 -4.14 -12.49
C SER A 6 -0.85 -4.97 -11.21
N SER A 7 -0.12 -4.52 -10.18
CA SER A 7 -0.03 -5.18 -8.88
C SER A 7 -0.89 -4.54 -7.78
N ALA A 8 -1.74 -3.55 -8.12
CA ALA A 8 -2.49 -2.76 -7.14
C ALA A 8 -3.34 -3.59 -6.18
N HIS A 9 -3.99 -4.63 -6.66
CA HIS A 9 -4.83 -5.50 -5.82
C HIS A 9 -4.04 -6.43 -4.90
N ILE A 10 -2.81 -6.80 -5.28
CA ILE A 10 -1.94 -7.68 -4.48
C ILE A 10 -1.20 -6.85 -3.46
N LEU A 11 -0.47 -5.84 -3.92
CA LEU A 11 0.29 -4.96 -3.04
C LEU A 11 -0.66 -4.14 -2.17
N GLY A 12 -1.75 -3.67 -2.73
CA GLY A 12 -2.64 -2.73 -2.06
C GLY A 12 -2.15 -1.30 -2.25
N TYR A 13 -2.52 -0.44 -1.32
CA TYR A 13 -2.08 0.95 -1.29
C TYR A 13 -1.88 1.43 0.14
N VAL A 14 -1.07 2.47 0.28
CA VAL A 14 -0.90 3.22 1.52
C VAL A 14 -1.71 4.51 1.47
N SER A 15 -2.19 4.95 2.62
CA SER A 15 -2.85 6.23 2.78
C SER A 15 -2.67 6.74 4.20
N GLN A 16 -2.95 8.01 4.44
CA GLN A 16 -2.80 8.63 5.75
C GLN A 16 -3.57 7.87 6.84
N VAL A 17 -2.99 7.88 8.05
CA VAL A 17 -3.60 7.29 9.24
C VAL A 17 -4.89 8.01 9.58
N SER A 18 -5.98 7.28 9.69
CA SER A 18 -7.28 7.79 10.12
C SER A 18 -7.51 7.58 11.62
N ALA A 19 -8.47 8.30 12.21
CA ALA A 19 -8.87 8.08 13.60
C ALA A 19 -9.31 6.64 13.88
N LYS A 20 -9.94 5.98 12.91
CA LYS A 20 -10.33 4.58 13.01
C LYS A 20 -9.11 3.64 13.07
N ASP A 21 -8.07 3.93 12.29
CA ASP A 21 -6.84 3.13 12.32
C ASP A 21 -6.17 3.19 13.69
N LEU A 22 -6.11 4.37 14.30
CA LEU A 22 -5.55 4.56 15.65
C LEU A 22 -6.33 3.78 16.73
N GLN A 23 -7.62 3.58 16.54
CA GLN A 23 -8.44 2.78 17.45
C GLN A 23 -8.23 1.28 17.26
N THR A 24 -8.03 0.84 16.02
CA THR A 24 -7.99 -0.59 15.68
C THR A 24 -6.59 -1.18 15.69
N LYS A 25 -5.57 -0.41 15.30
CA LYS A 25 -4.19 -0.85 15.19
C LYS A 25 -3.38 -0.41 16.42
N LYS A 26 -3.21 -1.30 17.39
CA LYS A 26 -2.54 -0.98 18.68
C LYS A 26 -1.11 -0.46 18.52
N TYR A 27 -0.35 -1.00 17.57
CA TYR A 27 1.05 -0.60 17.33
C TYR A 27 1.18 0.86 16.87
N LEU A 28 0.14 1.47 16.30
CA LEU A 28 0.17 2.87 15.89
C LEU A 28 0.15 3.85 17.07
N LYS A 29 -0.29 3.42 18.26
CA LYS A 29 -0.38 4.33 19.42
C LYS A 29 0.97 4.93 19.80
N ASP A 30 2.03 4.13 19.68
CA ASP A 30 3.39 4.53 20.04
C ASP A 30 4.20 5.06 18.85
N LEU A 31 3.75 4.80 17.63
CA LEU A 31 4.46 5.12 16.40
C LEU A 31 3.88 6.32 15.64
N HIS A 32 2.61 6.69 15.92
CA HIS A 32 1.91 7.68 15.12
C HIS A 32 2.54 9.07 15.21
N VAL A 33 2.87 9.62 14.04
CA VAL A 33 3.21 11.04 13.85
C VAL A 33 2.29 11.65 12.79
N PRO A 34 1.99 12.96 12.88
CA PRO A 34 1.17 13.63 11.88
C PRO A 34 1.71 13.43 10.47
N GLY A 35 0.83 13.10 9.53
CA GLY A 35 1.20 12.84 8.14
C GLY A 35 1.71 11.42 7.84
N MET A 36 1.76 10.54 8.84
CA MET A 36 2.14 9.15 8.66
C MET A 36 1.13 8.41 7.79
N SER A 37 1.62 7.58 6.88
CA SER A 37 0.82 6.70 6.04
C SER A 37 0.99 5.24 6.46
N ILE A 38 -0.06 4.45 6.26
CA ILE A 38 -0.11 3.01 6.56
C ILE A 38 -0.75 2.23 5.42
N GLY A 39 -0.49 0.95 5.37
CA GLY A 39 -1.14 0.03 4.44
C GLY A 39 -2.65 -0.12 4.72
N LYS A 40 -3.48 0.10 3.70
CA LYS A 40 -4.95 0.02 3.79
C LYS A 40 -5.51 -1.28 3.23
N THR A 41 -4.88 -1.83 2.21
CA THR A 41 -5.32 -3.06 1.54
C THR A 41 -4.12 -3.93 1.17
N GLY A 42 -4.34 -5.13 0.69
CA GLY A 42 -3.34 -6.02 0.14
C GLY A 42 -2.20 -6.39 1.11
N LEU A 43 -1.03 -6.63 0.56
CA LEU A 43 0.19 -6.95 1.31
C LEU A 43 0.65 -5.78 2.18
N GLU A 44 0.50 -4.55 1.71
CA GLU A 44 0.80 -3.34 2.48
C GLU A 44 0.06 -3.35 3.83
N ARG A 45 -1.24 -3.70 3.83
CA ARG A 45 -2.02 -3.82 5.06
C ARG A 45 -1.60 -5.01 5.91
N LYS A 46 -1.33 -6.15 5.28
CA LYS A 46 -1.04 -7.40 5.98
C LYS A 46 0.30 -7.36 6.68
N LEU A 47 1.29 -6.73 6.05
CA LEU A 47 2.68 -6.66 6.52
C LEU A 47 3.03 -5.28 7.10
N ASP A 48 2.04 -4.39 7.27
CA ASP A 48 2.21 -2.99 7.65
C ASP A 48 3.11 -2.81 8.90
N GLU A 49 2.86 -3.56 9.96
CA GLU A 49 3.64 -3.51 11.20
C GLU A 49 5.12 -3.86 11.01
N GLU A 50 5.41 -4.74 10.06
CA GLU A 50 6.77 -5.18 9.77
C GLU A 50 7.49 -4.26 8.77
N ILE A 51 6.73 -3.69 7.82
CA ILE A 51 7.27 -2.79 6.78
C ILE A 51 7.54 -1.39 7.33
N ILE A 52 6.71 -0.91 8.26
CA ILE A 52 6.74 0.48 8.73
C ILE A 52 8.02 0.82 9.50
N GLY A 53 8.68 -0.16 10.11
CA GLY A 53 9.88 0.03 10.92
C GLY A 53 9.64 0.83 12.20
N LYS A 54 10.70 1.46 12.72
CA LYS A 54 10.64 2.32 13.90
C LYS A 54 11.02 3.74 13.54
N ILE A 55 10.20 4.68 13.96
CA ILE A 55 10.43 6.11 13.68
C ILE A 55 11.58 6.63 14.53
N GLY A 56 12.53 7.30 13.88
CA GLY A 56 13.57 8.07 14.55
C GLY A 56 13.06 9.45 14.93
N PHE A 57 13.64 10.03 15.99
CA PHE A 57 13.37 11.41 16.35
C PHE A 57 14.63 12.09 16.89
N GLN A 58 14.67 13.40 16.73
CA GLN A 58 15.73 14.25 17.27
C GLN A 58 15.10 15.32 18.15
N ARG A 59 15.63 15.51 19.35
CA ARG A 59 15.19 16.54 20.30
C ARG A 59 16.28 17.61 20.43
N TYR A 60 15.87 18.85 20.29
CA TYR A 60 16.75 20.01 20.42
C TYR A 60 16.28 20.92 21.55
N GLU A 61 17.22 21.50 22.27
CA GLU A 61 17.00 22.68 23.08
C GLU A 61 16.94 23.90 22.17
N VAL A 62 15.93 24.75 22.36
CA VAL A 62 15.76 25.99 21.61
C VAL A 62 15.72 27.18 22.55
N ASN A 63 16.24 28.34 22.12
CA ASN A 63 16.09 29.58 22.87
C ASN A 63 14.70 30.20 22.70
N ALA A 64 14.45 31.33 23.38
CA ALA A 64 13.18 32.04 23.32
C ALA A 64 12.79 32.50 21.90
N TYR A 65 13.71 32.55 20.97
CA TYR A 65 13.49 32.90 19.55
C TYR A 65 13.35 31.66 18.63
N GLY A 66 13.26 30.45 19.19
CA GLY A 66 13.13 29.20 18.41
C GLY A 66 14.43 28.72 17.76
N LYS A 67 15.59 29.36 18.02
CA LYS A 67 16.89 28.95 17.47
C LYS A 67 17.40 27.72 18.23
N ARG A 68 17.80 26.67 17.51
CA ARG A 68 18.40 25.45 18.08
C ARG A 68 19.74 25.79 18.74
N ILE A 69 19.90 25.45 20.03
CA ILE A 69 21.10 25.68 20.82
C ILE A 69 21.91 24.39 20.91
N LYS A 70 21.27 23.32 21.32
CA LYS A 70 21.92 22.04 21.61
C LYS A 70 21.01 20.88 21.24
N GLN A 71 21.60 19.84 20.69
CA GLN A 71 20.92 18.57 20.49
C GLN A 71 20.98 17.76 21.80
N ILE A 72 19.79 17.38 22.30
CA ILE A 72 19.67 16.69 23.60
C ILE A 72 19.63 15.18 23.37
N LEU A 73 18.90 14.72 22.35
CA LEU A 73 18.64 13.31 22.09
C LEU A 73 18.53 13.04 20.61
N ILE A 74 19.17 11.95 20.18
CA ILE A 74 18.96 11.34 18.87
C ILE A 74 18.45 9.92 19.12
N ASN A 75 17.35 9.58 18.51
CA ASN A 75 16.93 8.21 18.32
C ASN A 75 16.93 7.95 16.81
N GLU A 76 17.87 7.14 16.36
CA GLU A 76 17.92 6.72 14.95
C GLU A 76 16.79 5.72 14.72
N GLY A 77 15.94 6.01 13.72
CA GLY A 77 14.89 5.08 13.30
C GLY A 77 15.49 3.76 12.81
N GLN A 78 14.67 2.75 12.76
CA GLN A 78 15.02 1.47 12.14
C GLN A 78 14.15 1.27 10.90
N ALA A 79 14.78 1.00 9.76
CA ALA A 79 14.06 0.62 8.56
C ALA A 79 13.22 -0.65 8.82
N GLY A 80 12.04 -0.70 8.22
CA GLY A 80 11.21 -1.91 8.26
C GLY A 80 11.84 -3.06 7.48
N LYS A 81 11.22 -4.21 7.56
CA LYS A 81 11.67 -5.41 6.85
C LYS A 81 11.38 -5.28 5.36
N SER A 82 12.29 -5.79 4.54
CA SER A 82 12.05 -6.00 3.12
C SER A 82 11.47 -7.40 2.89
N PHE A 83 10.49 -7.51 2.01
CA PHE A 83 9.86 -8.76 1.64
C PHE A 83 10.07 -9.02 0.15
N LYS A 84 10.45 -10.25 -0.18
CA LYS A 84 10.51 -10.73 -1.55
C LYS A 84 9.28 -11.57 -1.82
N THR A 85 8.57 -11.28 -2.89
CA THR A 85 7.43 -12.07 -3.38
C THR A 85 7.87 -13.00 -4.50
N THR A 86 7.04 -13.97 -4.84
CA THR A 86 7.22 -14.87 -5.99
C THR A 86 6.70 -14.27 -7.30
N LEU A 87 6.07 -13.08 -7.22
CA LEU A 87 5.54 -12.39 -8.39
C LEU A 87 6.66 -11.96 -9.33
N ASP A 88 6.50 -12.30 -10.60
CA ASP A 88 7.31 -11.77 -11.69
C ASP A 88 6.63 -10.51 -12.23
N PHE A 89 7.33 -9.38 -12.13
CA PHE A 89 6.77 -8.08 -12.49
C PHE A 89 6.45 -7.96 -13.98
N GLU A 90 7.29 -8.52 -14.84
CA GLU A 90 7.08 -8.46 -16.29
C GLU A 90 5.89 -9.33 -16.72
N VAL A 91 5.77 -10.53 -16.16
CA VAL A 91 4.61 -11.40 -16.38
C VAL A 91 3.34 -10.77 -15.85
N GLN A 92 3.40 -10.14 -14.67
CA GLN A 92 2.28 -9.43 -14.06
C GLN A 92 1.78 -8.29 -14.96
N LYS A 93 2.69 -7.44 -15.41
CA LYS A 93 2.40 -6.30 -16.29
C LYS A 93 1.84 -6.76 -17.64
N PHE A 94 2.51 -7.70 -18.29
CA PHE A 94 2.05 -8.28 -19.55
C PHE A 94 0.64 -8.84 -19.45
N THR A 95 0.38 -9.63 -18.41
CA THR A 95 -0.94 -10.21 -18.16
C THR A 95 -1.99 -9.13 -17.94
N SER A 96 -1.65 -8.07 -17.21
CA SER A 96 -2.56 -6.93 -16.96
C SER A 96 -2.93 -6.22 -18.25
N GLU A 97 -1.98 -6.00 -19.16
CA GLU A 97 -2.22 -5.37 -20.45
C GLU A 97 -3.15 -6.22 -21.36
N LEU A 98 -3.00 -7.55 -21.34
CA LEU A 98 -3.81 -8.46 -22.12
C LEU A 98 -5.30 -8.44 -21.75
N ILE A 99 -5.64 -8.19 -20.49
CA ILE A 99 -7.01 -8.27 -19.99
C ILE A 99 -7.59 -6.94 -19.52
N LYS A 100 -6.89 -5.82 -19.74
CA LYS A 100 -7.25 -4.49 -19.19
C LYS A 100 -8.68 -4.04 -19.47
N ASP A 101 -9.24 -4.42 -20.61
CA ASP A 101 -10.58 -4.02 -21.08
C ASP A 101 -11.67 -5.07 -20.73
N LYS A 102 -11.36 -6.04 -19.90
CA LYS A 102 -12.25 -7.14 -19.55
C LYS A 102 -12.48 -7.22 -18.03
N ALA A 103 -13.69 -7.57 -17.61
CA ALA A 103 -13.95 -7.97 -16.23
C ALA A 103 -13.52 -9.44 -16.06
N ALA A 104 -12.26 -9.65 -15.70
CA ALA A 104 -11.63 -10.97 -15.65
C ALA A 104 -10.61 -11.07 -14.50
N ALA A 105 -10.11 -12.28 -14.29
CA ALA A 105 -8.95 -12.53 -13.44
C ALA A 105 -8.06 -13.61 -14.06
N VAL A 106 -6.76 -13.43 -13.95
CA VAL A 106 -5.76 -14.41 -14.37
C VAL A 106 -4.85 -14.73 -13.20
N CYS A 107 -4.60 -16.01 -12.97
CA CYS A 107 -3.63 -16.52 -12.03
C CYS A 107 -2.64 -17.41 -12.78
N VAL A 108 -1.36 -17.08 -12.69
CA VAL A 108 -0.25 -17.89 -13.20
C VAL A 108 0.49 -18.48 -12.00
N MET A 109 0.57 -19.80 -11.94
CA MET A 109 1.16 -20.53 -10.82
C MET A 109 2.20 -21.52 -11.34
N ASP A 110 3.32 -21.63 -10.62
CA ASP A 110 4.28 -22.70 -10.84
C ASP A 110 3.70 -24.02 -10.31
N VAL A 111 3.62 -25.01 -11.18
CA VAL A 111 3.00 -26.31 -10.85
C VAL A 111 3.84 -27.19 -9.96
N TYR A 112 5.14 -26.90 -9.82
CA TYR A 112 6.06 -27.73 -9.01
C TYR A 112 6.07 -27.32 -7.54
N ASN A 113 6.03 -26.02 -7.26
CA ASN A 113 6.15 -25.50 -5.90
C ASN A 113 4.92 -24.72 -5.41
N GLY A 114 3.97 -24.41 -6.33
CA GLY A 114 2.76 -23.66 -6.01
C GLY A 114 2.96 -22.15 -5.91
N ASP A 115 4.12 -21.62 -6.31
CA ASP A 115 4.40 -20.20 -6.30
C ASP A 115 3.50 -19.43 -7.27
N ILE A 116 2.90 -18.33 -6.80
CA ILE A 116 2.14 -17.44 -7.68
C ILE A 116 3.11 -16.50 -8.39
N VAL A 117 3.23 -16.70 -9.69
CA VAL A 117 4.07 -15.89 -10.58
C VAL A 117 3.36 -14.62 -11.00
N SER A 118 2.04 -14.71 -11.26
CA SER A 118 1.21 -13.57 -11.59
C SER A 118 -0.22 -13.76 -11.09
N LEU A 119 -0.84 -12.68 -10.59
CA LEU A 119 -2.22 -12.67 -10.12
C LEU A 119 -2.87 -11.33 -10.50
N VAL A 120 -3.62 -11.32 -11.57
CA VAL A 120 -4.16 -10.08 -12.15
C VAL A 120 -5.68 -10.11 -12.18
N PRO A 121 -6.36 -9.39 -11.30
CA PRO A 121 -7.76 -9.05 -11.46
C PRO A 121 -7.91 -7.79 -12.35
N SER A 122 -8.89 -7.77 -13.23
CA SER A 122 -9.17 -6.65 -14.15
C SER A 122 -10.65 -6.27 -14.15
N PRO A 123 -10.97 -4.98 -14.34
CA PRO A 123 -10.06 -3.84 -14.34
C PRO A 123 -9.45 -3.58 -12.95
N THR A 124 -8.40 -2.80 -12.91
CA THR A 124 -7.71 -2.41 -11.68
C THR A 124 -7.86 -0.90 -11.41
N PHE A 125 -7.22 -0.40 -10.36
CA PHE A 125 -7.19 1.01 -9.99
C PHE A 125 -5.74 1.50 -9.87
N GLU A 126 -5.54 2.84 -9.90
CA GLU A 126 -4.23 3.45 -9.73
C GLU A 126 -3.93 3.63 -8.22
N PRO A 127 -2.98 2.85 -7.64
CA PRO A 127 -2.72 2.89 -6.20
C PRO A 127 -2.06 4.20 -5.75
N ASN A 128 -1.33 4.89 -6.65
CA ASN A 128 -0.67 6.16 -6.33
C ASN A 128 -1.68 7.29 -6.05
N GLU A 129 -2.87 7.26 -6.63
CA GLU A 129 -3.93 8.23 -6.38
C GLU A 129 -4.43 8.22 -4.92
N PHE A 130 -4.27 7.08 -4.23
CA PHE A 130 -4.67 6.94 -2.83
C PHE A 130 -3.63 7.48 -1.84
N VAL A 131 -2.38 7.68 -2.26
CA VAL A 131 -1.27 8.08 -1.37
C VAL A 131 -1.42 9.53 -0.88
N HIS A 132 -1.80 10.42 -1.77
CA HIS A 132 -1.85 11.87 -1.50
C HIS A 132 -3.26 12.39 -1.19
N GLY A 133 -4.23 11.54 -1.11
CA GLY A 133 -5.64 11.89 -0.96
C GLY A 133 -6.39 11.72 -2.27
N LEU A 134 -7.49 11.00 -2.20
CA LEU A 134 -8.25 10.58 -3.37
C LEU A 134 -9.10 11.71 -3.92
N ASP A 135 -8.97 12.01 -5.22
CA ASP A 135 -9.88 12.94 -5.90
C ASP A 135 -11.31 12.38 -5.94
N LYS A 136 -12.31 13.25 -5.69
CA LYS A 136 -13.72 12.86 -5.66
C LYS A 136 -14.22 12.35 -7.01
N ASN A 137 -13.74 12.91 -8.12
CA ASN A 137 -14.17 12.51 -9.45
C ASN A 137 -13.61 11.12 -9.77
N TYR A 138 -12.32 10.89 -9.45
CA TYR A 138 -11.70 9.58 -9.62
C TYR A 138 -12.38 8.52 -8.75
N TRP A 139 -12.65 8.81 -7.46
CA TRP A 139 -13.40 7.92 -6.58
C TRP A 139 -14.77 7.56 -7.13
N ASN A 140 -15.53 8.56 -7.60
CA ASN A 140 -16.84 8.33 -8.20
C ASN A 140 -16.75 7.50 -9.48
N SER A 141 -15.73 7.66 -10.30
CA SER A 141 -15.52 6.84 -11.51
C SER A 141 -15.27 5.37 -11.15
N LEU A 142 -14.51 5.10 -10.09
CA LEU A 142 -14.27 3.72 -9.63
C LEU A 142 -15.54 3.05 -9.09
N ILE A 143 -16.34 3.77 -8.27
CA ILE A 143 -17.57 3.21 -7.68
C ILE A 143 -18.65 2.96 -8.71
N LYS A 144 -18.80 3.89 -9.67
CA LYS A 144 -19.84 3.82 -10.71
C LYS A 144 -19.50 2.88 -11.85
N ASN A 145 -18.27 2.39 -11.91
CA ASN A 145 -17.83 1.49 -12.97
C ASN A 145 -18.48 0.10 -12.79
N GLU A 146 -19.27 -0.30 -13.78
CA GLU A 146 -20.00 -1.59 -13.79
C GLU A 146 -19.05 -2.79 -13.69
N MET A 147 -17.82 -2.67 -14.20
CA MET A 147 -16.78 -3.71 -14.11
C MET A 147 -16.11 -3.79 -12.73
N LYS A 148 -16.51 -2.96 -11.76
CA LYS A 148 -16.09 -3.00 -10.34
C LYS A 148 -14.57 -3.09 -10.15
N PRO A 149 -13.78 -2.07 -10.53
CA PRO A 149 -12.31 -2.08 -10.46
C PRO A 149 -11.76 -2.21 -9.03
N LEU A 150 -12.53 -1.88 -8.00
CA LEU A 150 -12.12 -2.03 -6.59
C LEU A 150 -12.26 -3.45 -6.06
N THR A 151 -12.93 -4.34 -6.79
CA THR A 151 -13.12 -5.74 -6.38
C THR A 151 -11.97 -6.59 -6.90
N ASN A 152 -11.24 -7.25 -5.99
CA ASN A 152 -10.23 -8.23 -6.39
C ASN A 152 -10.92 -9.50 -6.90
N LYS A 153 -11.12 -9.58 -8.21
CA LYS A 153 -11.81 -10.69 -8.85
C LYS A 153 -11.04 -12.00 -8.80
N ALA A 154 -9.72 -11.95 -8.56
CA ALA A 154 -8.91 -13.17 -8.45
C ALA A 154 -9.19 -13.96 -7.18
N ILE A 155 -9.64 -13.28 -6.10
CA ILE A 155 -9.90 -13.92 -4.80
C ILE A 155 -11.33 -13.75 -4.28
N ALA A 156 -12.08 -12.79 -4.82
CA ALA A 156 -13.44 -12.46 -4.38
C ALA A 156 -14.43 -12.32 -5.54
N GLY A 157 -14.06 -12.78 -6.74
CA GLY A 157 -14.96 -12.84 -7.90
C GLY A 157 -16.02 -13.93 -7.71
N LEU A 158 -17.28 -13.57 -7.99
CA LEU A 158 -18.38 -14.53 -8.13
C LEU A 158 -18.70 -14.61 -9.62
N TYR A 159 -18.55 -15.79 -10.22
CA TYR A 159 -18.77 -16.06 -11.64
C TYR A 159 -19.95 -17.02 -11.81
#